data_31fb80711010536644f1ed7118dfd486
#
_entry.id   31fb80711010536644f1ed7118dfd486
#
_cell.length_a   1.000
_cell.length_b   1.000
_cell.length_c   1.000
_cell.angle_alpha   90.00
_cell.angle_beta   90.00
_cell.angle_gamma   90.00
#
_symmetry.space_group_name_H-M   'P 1'
#
loop_
_entity.id
_entity.type
_entity.pdbx_description
1 polymer ?
#
loop_
_entity_poly.entity_id
_entity_poly.type
_entity_poly.pdbx_seq_one_letter_code
_entity_poly.pdbx_strand_id
1 'polypeptide(L)'
;PIKAPGYNLLGDHFHPILILLGPIFRLFPSALTLLIVQDLLIAASVLPIARLAQRLLGRGGAVLVGLAYGLGWGLQGAVGAEFHEVCVAVPLLAVAGVAFARRRWGACMAWLAPVILVKEDLGLTVFVAGLALAWRRRGEDRSGMLVSLAYVLFGIVAFIVTVKVLLPAVNPAGTWAYSLDGSATGAGATMAGATAARQGPSLWQIH
;
A
#
# COMPACT_ATOMS: atom_id res chain seq x y z
N PRO A 1 8.81 2.12 23.92
CA PRO A 1 7.77 1.55 23.06
C PRO A 1 6.68 2.59 22.84
N ILE A 2 6.32 2.80 21.59
CA ILE A 2 5.33 3.81 21.18
C ILE A 2 3.92 3.39 21.61
N LYS A 3 3.70 2.10 21.85
CA LYS A 3 2.42 1.51 22.27
C LYS A 3 2.60 0.56 23.46
N ALA A 4 1.51 0.30 24.18
CA ALA A 4 1.53 -0.54 25.37
C ALA A 4 2.01 -1.97 25.08
N PRO A 5 2.66 -2.65 26.03
CA PRO A 5 2.99 -4.07 25.89
C PRO A 5 1.74 -4.89 25.61
N GLY A 6 1.84 -5.81 24.64
CA GLY A 6 0.70 -6.64 24.21
C GLY A 6 -0.23 -6.02 23.18
N TYR A 7 0.06 -4.79 22.71
CA TYR A 7 -0.72 -4.16 21.64
C TYR A 7 -0.55 -4.90 20.30
N ASN A 8 -1.67 -5.27 19.68
CA ASN A 8 -1.65 -5.93 18.38
C ASN A 8 -1.62 -4.88 17.26
N LEU A 9 -0.49 -4.75 16.57
CA LEU A 9 -0.32 -3.79 15.47
C LEU A 9 -1.29 -4.02 14.29
N LEU A 10 -1.76 -5.24 14.09
CA LEU A 10 -2.78 -5.56 13.07
C LEU A 10 -4.14 -4.93 13.39
N GLY A 11 -4.37 -4.49 14.62
CA GLY A 11 -5.58 -3.75 15.01
C GLY A 11 -5.53 -2.26 14.65
N ASP A 12 -4.34 -1.74 14.33
CA ASP A 12 -4.15 -0.37 13.86
C ASP A 12 -4.25 -0.29 12.34
N HIS A 13 -3.48 -1.16 11.68
CA HIS A 13 -3.41 -1.27 10.22
C HIS A 13 -3.36 -2.75 9.82
N PHE A 14 -4.14 -3.12 8.82
CA PHE A 14 -4.17 -4.48 8.31
C PHE A 14 -3.07 -4.68 7.26
N HIS A 15 -1.94 -5.20 7.71
CA HIS A 15 -0.77 -5.44 6.85
C HIS A 15 -0.15 -6.84 7.07
N PRO A 16 -0.93 -7.94 6.99
CA PRO A 16 -0.42 -9.29 7.28
C PRO A 16 0.71 -9.74 6.36
N ILE A 17 0.86 -9.14 5.17
CA ILE A 17 1.93 -9.47 4.24
C ILE A 17 3.33 -9.21 4.83
N LEU A 18 3.45 -8.33 5.83
CA LEU A 18 4.73 -8.03 6.48
C LEU A 18 5.31 -9.24 7.23
N ILE A 19 4.52 -10.28 7.49
CA ILE A 19 5.03 -11.54 8.06
C ILE A 19 6.12 -12.16 7.18
N LEU A 20 6.09 -11.88 5.86
CA LEU A 20 7.10 -12.34 4.92
C LEU A 20 8.48 -11.69 5.15
N LEU A 21 8.51 -10.52 5.79
CA LEU A 21 9.75 -9.84 6.16
C LEU A 21 10.33 -10.36 7.49
N GLY A 22 9.53 -11.10 8.25
CA GLY A 22 9.93 -11.64 9.56
C GLY A 22 11.25 -12.41 9.55
N PRO A 23 11.50 -13.34 8.63
CA PRO A 23 12.77 -14.08 8.55
C PRO A 23 13.96 -13.14 8.32
N ILE A 24 13.85 -12.17 7.40
CA ILE A 24 14.92 -11.21 7.09
C ILE A 24 15.19 -10.32 8.32
N PHE A 25 14.14 -9.81 8.95
CA PHE A 25 14.27 -8.98 10.13
C PHE A 25 14.84 -9.73 11.35
N ARG A 26 14.57 -11.03 11.47
CA ARG A 26 15.19 -11.87 12.53
C ARG A 26 16.68 -12.03 12.36
N LEU A 27 17.17 -12.10 11.11
CA LEU A 27 18.60 -12.20 10.81
C LEU A 27 19.31 -10.85 11.02
N PHE A 28 18.66 -9.76 10.67
CA PHE A 28 19.19 -8.40 10.73
C PHE A 28 18.19 -7.47 11.40
N PRO A 29 18.08 -7.46 12.74
CA PRO A 29 17.06 -6.71 13.48
C PRO A 29 17.40 -5.21 13.56
N SER A 30 17.26 -4.51 12.47
CA SER A 30 17.55 -3.08 12.33
C SER A 30 16.49 -2.37 11.49
N ALA A 31 16.20 -1.12 11.82
CA ALA A 31 15.36 -0.25 10.99
C ALA A 31 15.94 -0.11 9.56
N LEU A 32 17.28 -0.08 9.44
CA LEU A 32 17.95 -0.03 8.15
C LEU A 32 17.62 -1.24 7.26
N THR A 33 17.42 -2.41 7.84
CA THR A 33 17.00 -3.61 7.09
C THR A 33 15.68 -3.40 6.36
N LEU A 34 14.71 -2.81 7.04
CA LEU A 34 13.40 -2.53 6.46
C LEU A 34 13.50 -1.47 5.34
N LEU A 35 14.30 -0.43 5.53
CA LEU A 35 14.55 0.59 4.49
C LEU A 35 15.22 -0.01 3.26
N ILE A 36 16.25 -0.85 3.43
CA ILE A 36 16.90 -1.53 2.31
C ILE A 36 15.92 -2.43 1.56
N VAL A 37 15.08 -3.18 2.28
CA VAL A 37 14.04 -4.02 1.65
C VAL A 37 13.04 -3.16 0.88
N GLN A 38 12.59 -2.03 1.44
CA GLN A 38 11.74 -1.07 0.76
C GLN A 38 12.35 -0.60 -0.56
N ASP A 39 13.60 -0.14 -0.52
CA ASP A 39 14.30 0.39 -1.69
C ASP A 39 14.50 -0.69 -2.76
N LEU A 40 14.84 -1.92 -2.34
CA LEU A 40 14.97 -3.05 -3.27
C LEU A 40 13.64 -3.43 -3.92
N LEU A 41 12.52 -3.41 -3.19
CA LEU A 41 11.19 -3.68 -3.73
C LEU A 41 10.77 -2.58 -4.73
N ILE A 42 11.01 -1.32 -4.40
CA ILE A 42 10.73 -0.19 -5.28
C ILE A 42 11.60 -0.29 -6.54
N ALA A 43 12.90 -0.53 -6.40
CA ALA A 43 13.80 -0.70 -7.53
C ALA A 43 13.42 -1.90 -8.41
N ALA A 44 13.02 -3.02 -7.80
CA ALA A 44 12.57 -4.20 -8.53
C ALA A 44 11.33 -3.94 -9.38
N SER A 45 10.47 -3.00 -8.98
CA SER A 45 9.27 -2.62 -9.75
C SER A 45 9.59 -1.98 -11.12
N VAL A 46 10.79 -1.41 -11.28
CA VAL A 46 11.26 -0.82 -12.54
C VAL A 46 11.44 -1.89 -13.62
N LEU A 47 11.88 -3.09 -13.23
CA LEU A 47 12.24 -4.15 -14.19
C LEU A 47 11.08 -4.59 -15.11
N PRO A 48 9.88 -4.91 -14.61
CA PRO A 48 8.76 -5.30 -15.46
C PRO A 48 8.36 -4.17 -16.41
N ILE A 49 8.37 -2.93 -15.96
CA ILE A 49 8.04 -1.74 -16.76
C ILE A 49 9.08 -1.54 -17.88
N ALA A 50 10.37 -1.53 -17.53
CA ALA A 50 11.45 -1.39 -18.51
C ALA A 50 11.47 -2.53 -19.54
N ARG A 51 11.21 -3.78 -19.11
CA ARG A 51 11.11 -4.93 -20.03
C ARG A 51 9.92 -4.81 -20.99
N LEU A 52 8.78 -4.28 -20.54
CA LEU A 52 7.66 -3.98 -21.43
C LEU A 52 8.06 -2.89 -22.43
N ALA A 53 8.63 -1.80 -21.97
CA ALA A 53 9.11 -0.71 -22.81
C ALA A 53 10.15 -1.19 -23.83
N GLN A 54 11.07 -2.08 -23.45
CA GLN A 54 12.06 -2.67 -24.36
C GLN A 54 11.40 -3.41 -25.52
N ARG A 55 10.32 -4.14 -25.25
CA ARG A 55 9.59 -4.91 -26.30
C ARG A 55 8.81 -4.03 -27.23
N LEU A 56 8.31 -2.87 -26.76
CA LEU A 56 7.48 -1.97 -27.54
C LEU A 56 8.30 -0.89 -28.25
N LEU A 57 9.36 -0.40 -27.64
CA LEU A 57 10.11 0.79 -28.05
C LEU A 57 11.62 0.52 -28.26
N GLY A 58 12.08 -0.72 -28.06
CA GLY A 58 13.49 -1.07 -28.13
C GLY A 58 14.29 -0.67 -26.90
N ARG A 59 15.62 -0.82 -26.97
CA ARG A 59 16.54 -0.58 -25.82
C ARG A 59 16.51 0.86 -25.31
N GLY A 60 16.50 1.85 -26.22
CA GLY A 60 16.42 3.27 -25.84
C GLY A 60 15.13 3.57 -25.07
N GLY A 61 14.00 3.05 -25.54
CA GLY A 61 12.72 3.18 -24.85
C GLY A 61 12.71 2.51 -23.48
N ALA A 62 13.38 1.37 -23.32
CA ALA A 62 13.51 0.72 -22.02
C ALA A 62 14.24 1.61 -20.99
N VAL A 63 15.34 2.23 -21.40
CA VAL A 63 16.12 3.13 -20.55
C VAL A 63 15.29 4.36 -20.19
N LEU A 64 14.72 5.04 -21.18
CA LEU A 64 13.94 6.26 -20.95
C LEU A 64 12.73 6.02 -20.03
N VAL A 65 11.93 4.99 -20.32
CA VAL A 65 10.73 4.67 -19.51
C VAL A 65 11.13 4.15 -18.13
N GLY A 66 12.18 3.32 -18.06
CA GLY A 66 12.68 2.80 -16.79
C GLY A 66 13.20 3.93 -15.88
N LEU A 67 13.95 4.89 -16.43
CA LEU A 67 14.41 6.06 -15.69
C LEU A 67 13.25 6.99 -15.32
N ALA A 68 12.35 7.29 -16.25
CA ALA A 68 11.20 8.15 -15.98
C ALA A 68 10.30 7.57 -14.86
N TYR A 69 10.08 6.26 -14.86
CA TYR A 69 9.33 5.59 -13.81
C TYR A 69 10.12 5.56 -12.49
N GLY A 70 11.37 5.07 -12.51
CA GLY A 70 12.18 4.89 -11.30
C GLY A 70 12.57 6.22 -10.64
N LEU A 71 12.78 7.29 -11.43
CA LEU A 71 13.06 8.64 -10.93
C LEU A 71 11.80 9.49 -10.77
N GLY A 72 10.62 8.92 -10.99
CA GLY A 72 9.36 9.61 -10.78
C GLY A 72 9.21 10.08 -9.33
N TRP A 73 8.73 11.31 -9.13
CA TRP A 73 8.64 11.96 -7.82
C TRP A 73 7.95 11.11 -6.75
N GLY A 74 6.93 10.32 -7.14
CA GLY A 74 6.19 9.45 -6.22
C GLY A 74 7.06 8.32 -5.66
N LEU A 75 7.89 7.67 -6.50
CA LEU A 75 8.82 6.63 -6.04
C LEU A 75 9.98 7.24 -5.24
N GLN A 76 10.50 8.39 -5.67
CA GLN A 76 11.56 9.09 -4.94
C GLN A 76 11.06 9.56 -3.57
N GLY A 77 9.82 10.04 -3.48
CA GLY A 77 9.19 10.38 -2.20
C GLY A 77 9.03 9.17 -1.27
N ALA A 78 8.71 7.99 -1.83
CA ALA A 78 8.59 6.76 -1.06
C ALA A 78 9.96 6.27 -0.54
N VAL A 79 11.03 6.39 -1.34
CA VAL A 79 12.41 6.05 -0.95
C VAL A 79 12.94 7.00 0.13
N GLY A 80 12.60 8.29 0.05
CA GLY A 80 13.02 9.29 1.04
C GLY A 80 12.21 9.29 2.34
N ALA A 81 11.15 8.48 2.42
CA ALA A 81 10.29 8.38 3.60
C ALA A 81 10.76 7.28 4.55
N GLU A 82 10.15 7.23 5.75
CA GLU A 82 10.26 6.08 6.65
C GLU A 82 9.69 4.81 6.00
N PHE A 83 10.02 3.64 6.60
CA PHE A 83 9.49 2.38 6.10
C PHE A 83 7.95 2.36 6.10
N HIS A 84 7.38 2.06 4.94
CA HIS A 84 5.95 1.89 4.75
C HIS A 84 5.64 0.54 4.07
N GLU A 85 4.67 -0.18 4.63
CA GLU A 85 4.22 -1.49 4.13
C GLU A 85 3.80 -1.47 2.65
N VAL A 86 3.34 -0.32 2.16
CA VAL A 86 2.89 -0.12 0.76
C VAL A 86 4.02 -0.40 -0.25
N CYS A 87 5.29 -0.35 0.16
CA CYS A 87 6.42 -0.70 -0.70
C CYS A 87 6.29 -2.12 -1.31
N VAL A 88 5.63 -3.05 -0.61
CA VAL A 88 5.37 -4.41 -1.10
C VAL A 88 4.35 -4.41 -2.25
N ALA A 89 3.39 -3.49 -2.24
CA ALA A 89 2.40 -3.37 -3.32
C ALA A 89 3.03 -2.86 -4.63
N VAL A 90 4.10 -2.06 -4.58
CA VAL A 90 4.69 -1.41 -5.76
C VAL A 90 5.11 -2.42 -6.84
N PRO A 91 5.94 -3.45 -6.55
CA PRO A 91 6.30 -4.44 -7.57
C PRO A 91 5.11 -5.30 -8.01
N LEU A 92 4.17 -5.62 -7.11
CA LEU A 92 2.96 -6.38 -7.44
C LEU A 92 2.11 -5.63 -8.47
N LEU A 93 1.87 -4.34 -8.22
CA LEU A 93 1.13 -3.46 -9.13
C LEU A 93 1.87 -3.24 -10.45
N ALA A 94 3.19 -3.12 -10.44
CA ALA A 94 3.99 -2.99 -11.66
C ALA A 94 3.85 -4.23 -12.56
N VAL A 95 3.96 -5.44 -11.98
CA VAL A 95 3.77 -6.70 -12.75
C VAL A 95 2.33 -6.86 -13.21
N ALA A 96 1.35 -6.56 -12.35
CA ALA A 96 -0.07 -6.59 -12.71
C ALA A 96 -0.38 -5.63 -13.85
N GLY A 97 0.14 -4.40 -13.83
CA GLY A 97 -0.01 -3.42 -14.89
C GLY A 97 0.60 -3.87 -16.22
N VAL A 98 1.77 -4.49 -16.18
CA VAL A 98 2.39 -5.10 -17.37
C VAL A 98 1.54 -6.26 -17.90
N ALA A 99 1.00 -7.11 -17.02
CA ALA A 99 0.11 -8.19 -17.42
C ALA A 99 -1.19 -7.67 -18.05
N PHE A 100 -1.76 -6.60 -17.49
CA PHE A 100 -2.92 -5.89 -18.05
C PHE A 100 -2.63 -5.34 -19.45
N ALA A 101 -1.52 -4.61 -19.62
CA ALA A 101 -1.11 -4.05 -20.91
C ALA A 101 -0.94 -5.14 -22.00
N ARG A 102 -0.49 -6.33 -21.58
CA ARG A 102 -0.30 -7.50 -22.44
C ARG A 102 -1.55 -8.36 -22.59
N ARG A 103 -2.70 -7.95 -22.08
CA ARG A 103 -3.96 -8.70 -22.05
C ARG A 103 -3.86 -10.09 -21.39
N ARG A 104 -2.91 -10.27 -20.47
CA ARG A 104 -2.76 -11.50 -19.68
C ARG A 104 -3.61 -11.41 -18.43
N TRP A 105 -4.93 -11.50 -18.61
CA TRP A 105 -5.92 -11.19 -17.57
C TRP A 105 -5.76 -12.03 -16.30
N GLY A 106 -5.57 -13.34 -16.44
CA GLY A 106 -5.33 -14.23 -15.30
C GLY A 106 -4.08 -13.85 -14.52
N ALA A 107 -2.97 -13.52 -15.20
CA ALA A 107 -1.74 -13.07 -14.54
C ALA A 107 -1.93 -11.71 -13.86
N CYS A 108 -2.69 -10.79 -14.49
CA CYS A 108 -3.01 -9.50 -13.87
C CYS A 108 -3.77 -9.70 -12.55
N MET A 109 -4.82 -10.50 -12.56
CA MET A 109 -5.60 -10.80 -11.36
C MET A 109 -4.78 -11.52 -10.29
N ALA A 110 -3.93 -12.48 -10.68
CA ALA A 110 -3.07 -13.21 -9.75
C ALA A 110 -2.07 -12.29 -9.02
N TRP A 111 -1.51 -11.30 -9.71
CA TRP A 111 -0.59 -10.34 -9.10
C TRP A 111 -1.28 -9.23 -8.30
N LEU A 112 -2.55 -8.92 -8.61
CA LEU A 112 -3.36 -7.98 -7.83
C LEU A 112 -3.92 -8.62 -6.55
N ALA A 113 -4.20 -9.92 -6.54
CA ALA A 113 -4.84 -10.58 -5.40
C ALA A 113 -4.10 -10.37 -4.06
N PRO A 114 -2.77 -10.55 -3.95
CA PRO A 114 -2.05 -10.35 -2.68
C PRO A 114 -1.99 -8.89 -2.23
N VAL A 115 -2.32 -7.93 -3.07
CA VAL A 115 -2.29 -6.49 -2.73
C VAL A 115 -3.25 -6.17 -1.58
N ILE A 116 -4.37 -6.90 -1.44
CA ILE A 116 -5.31 -6.72 -0.32
C ILE A 116 -4.69 -7.01 1.05
N LEU A 117 -3.59 -7.78 1.09
CA LEU A 117 -2.87 -8.14 2.33
C LEU A 117 -1.81 -7.11 2.72
N VAL A 118 -1.59 -6.10 1.90
CA VAL A 118 -0.56 -5.08 2.14
C VAL A 118 -1.09 -3.98 3.04
N LYS A 119 -2.33 -3.54 2.79
CA LYS A 119 -2.99 -2.51 3.59
C LYS A 119 -4.52 -2.59 3.40
N GLU A 120 -5.25 -2.18 4.42
CA GLU A 120 -6.73 -2.25 4.45
C GLU A 120 -7.42 -1.55 3.28
N ASP A 121 -6.89 -0.41 2.84
CA ASP A 121 -7.47 0.41 1.77
C ASP A 121 -7.14 -0.10 0.35
N LEU A 122 -6.14 -0.98 0.20
CA LEU A 122 -5.76 -1.51 -1.10
C LEU A 122 -6.79 -2.49 -1.70
N GLY A 123 -7.76 -2.93 -0.93
CA GLY A 123 -8.95 -3.57 -1.47
C GLY A 123 -9.70 -2.69 -2.48
N LEU A 124 -9.72 -1.36 -2.26
CA LEU A 124 -10.29 -0.40 -3.22
C LEU A 124 -9.44 -0.32 -4.51
N THR A 125 -8.12 -0.44 -4.41
CA THR A 125 -7.24 -0.51 -5.58
C THR A 125 -7.56 -1.73 -6.43
N VAL A 126 -7.77 -2.89 -5.79
CA VAL A 126 -8.18 -4.13 -6.48
C VAL A 126 -9.57 -3.99 -7.10
N PHE A 127 -10.52 -3.35 -6.41
CA PHE A 127 -11.85 -3.02 -6.92
C PHE A 127 -11.77 -2.18 -8.21
N VAL A 128 -11.01 -1.07 -8.18
CA VAL A 128 -10.83 -0.18 -9.35
C VAL A 128 -10.14 -0.91 -10.50
N ALA A 129 -9.12 -1.72 -10.21
CA ALA A 129 -8.45 -2.56 -11.21
C ALA A 129 -9.41 -3.59 -11.82
N GLY A 130 -10.31 -4.16 -11.01
CA GLY A 130 -11.39 -5.03 -11.48
C GLY A 130 -12.34 -4.32 -12.45
N LEU A 131 -12.72 -3.08 -12.17
CA LEU A 131 -13.51 -2.24 -13.08
C LEU A 131 -12.78 -1.99 -14.40
N ALA A 132 -11.48 -1.69 -14.34
CA ALA A 132 -10.65 -1.51 -15.53
C ALA A 132 -10.56 -2.80 -16.36
N LEU A 133 -10.46 -3.97 -15.72
CA LEU A 133 -10.52 -5.27 -16.36
C LEU A 133 -11.87 -5.49 -17.05
N ALA A 134 -12.99 -5.26 -16.36
CA ALA A 134 -14.32 -5.40 -16.90
C ALA A 134 -14.54 -4.46 -18.10
N TRP A 135 -14.13 -3.21 -17.96
CA TRP A 135 -14.19 -2.24 -19.06
C TRP A 135 -13.38 -2.67 -20.28
N ARG A 136 -12.15 -3.15 -20.05
CA ARG A 136 -11.23 -3.55 -21.13
C ARG A 136 -11.69 -4.80 -21.85
N ARG A 137 -12.38 -5.68 -21.14
CA ARG A 137 -12.91 -6.96 -21.66
C ARG A 137 -14.35 -6.87 -22.18
N ARG A 138 -14.98 -5.70 -22.09
CA ARG A 138 -16.31 -5.52 -22.70
C ARG A 138 -16.23 -5.83 -24.19
N GLY A 139 -17.16 -6.65 -24.67
CA GLY A 139 -17.17 -7.11 -26.06
C GLY A 139 -16.28 -8.33 -26.36
N GLU A 140 -15.58 -8.87 -25.36
CA GLU A 140 -14.97 -10.20 -25.42
C GLU A 140 -16.05 -11.26 -25.11
N ASP A 141 -15.67 -12.36 -24.48
CA ASP A 141 -16.61 -13.42 -24.09
C ASP A 141 -17.37 -13.10 -22.77
N ARG A 142 -18.57 -13.68 -22.62
CA ARG A 142 -19.40 -13.50 -21.41
C ARG A 142 -18.69 -14.01 -20.15
N SER A 143 -17.97 -15.12 -20.25
CA SER A 143 -17.24 -15.71 -19.11
C SER A 143 -16.16 -14.76 -18.60
N GLY A 144 -15.42 -14.13 -19.49
CA GLY A 144 -14.41 -13.14 -19.14
C GLY A 144 -14.96 -11.90 -18.46
N MET A 145 -16.12 -11.44 -18.88
CA MET A 145 -16.83 -10.34 -18.22
C MET A 145 -17.24 -10.75 -16.80
N LEU A 146 -17.85 -11.93 -16.62
CA LEU A 146 -18.28 -12.42 -15.30
C LEU A 146 -17.11 -12.58 -14.34
N VAL A 147 -15.97 -13.12 -14.80
CA VAL A 147 -14.75 -13.22 -13.98
C VAL A 147 -14.23 -11.84 -13.56
N SER A 148 -14.26 -10.86 -14.46
CA SER A 148 -13.85 -9.49 -14.14
C SER A 148 -14.78 -8.84 -13.12
N LEU A 149 -16.09 -9.04 -13.24
CA LEU A 149 -17.08 -8.55 -12.27
C LEU A 149 -16.95 -9.26 -10.91
N ALA A 150 -16.67 -10.57 -10.90
CA ALA A 150 -16.37 -11.29 -9.67
C ALA A 150 -15.11 -10.70 -8.97
N TYR A 151 -14.13 -10.24 -9.76
CA TYR A 151 -12.94 -9.61 -9.23
C TYR A 151 -13.20 -8.20 -8.68
N VAL A 152 -14.12 -7.45 -9.30
CA VAL A 152 -14.65 -6.19 -8.72
C VAL A 152 -15.27 -6.45 -7.35
N LEU A 153 -16.15 -7.48 -7.27
CA LEU A 153 -16.78 -7.86 -6.01
C LEU A 153 -15.76 -8.31 -4.97
N PHE A 154 -14.75 -9.09 -5.37
CA PHE A 154 -13.65 -9.51 -4.49
C PHE A 154 -12.93 -8.31 -3.85
N GLY A 155 -12.57 -7.28 -4.61
CA GLY A 155 -11.88 -6.09 -4.10
C GLY A 155 -12.71 -5.32 -3.06
N ILE A 156 -14.00 -5.07 -3.37
CA ILE A 156 -14.87 -4.31 -2.45
C ILE A 156 -15.23 -5.14 -1.21
N VAL A 157 -15.48 -6.45 -1.35
CA VAL A 157 -15.75 -7.33 -0.21
C VAL A 157 -14.51 -7.43 0.68
N ALA A 158 -13.32 -7.59 0.10
CA ALA A 158 -12.07 -7.62 0.86
C ALA A 158 -11.90 -6.33 1.68
N PHE A 159 -12.14 -5.17 1.08
CA PHE A 159 -12.09 -3.90 1.81
C PHE A 159 -13.08 -3.85 2.96
N ILE A 160 -14.37 -4.16 2.70
CA ILE A 160 -15.43 -4.10 3.71
C ILE A 160 -15.14 -5.09 4.85
N VAL A 161 -14.76 -6.33 4.54
CA VAL A 161 -14.43 -7.36 5.54
C VAL A 161 -13.24 -6.93 6.38
N THR A 162 -12.19 -6.39 5.76
CA THR A 162 -11.01 -5.93 6.49
C THR A 162 -11.38 -4.80 7.45
N VAL A 163 -12.10 -3.78 6.98
CA VAL A 163 -12.40 -2.57 7.77
C VAL A 163 -13.49 -2.81 8.81
N LYS A 164 -14.51 -3.62 8.50
CA LYS A 164 -15.67 -3.80 9.39
C LYS A 164 -15.61 -5.04 10.27
N VAL A 165 -14.77 -6.02 9.92
CA VAL A 165 -14.69 -7.30 10.66
C VAL A 165 -13.28 -7.53 11.20
N LEU A 166 -12.26 -7.55 10.36
CA LEU A 166 -10.92 -7.96 10.78
C LEU A 166 -10.25 -6.92 11.69
N LEU A 167 -10.25 -5.65 11.30
CA LEU A 167 -9.66 -4.59 12.13
C LEU A 167 -10.33 -4.46 13.49
N PRO A 168 -11.68 -4.39 13.61
CA PRO A 168 -12.33 -4.35 14.92
C PRO A 168 -12.06 -5.60 15.76
N ALA A 169 -11.99 -6.79 15.15
CA ALA A 169 -11.76 -8.05 15.87
C ALA A 169 -10.37 -8.14 16.50
N VAL A 170 -9.36 -7.50 15.92
CA VAL A 170 -7.97 -7.51 16.43
C VAL A 170 -7.56 -6.22 17.12
N ASN A 171 -8.42 -5.21 17.15
CA ASN A 171 -8.20 -3.96 17.86
C ASN A 171 -8.52 -4.13 19.35
N PRO A 172 -7.59 -3.90 20.27
CA PRO A 172 -7.83 -4.03 21.71
C PRO A 172 -8.91 -3.11 22.26
N ALA A 173 -9.13 -1.96 21.62
CA ALA A 173 -10.15 -0.99 22.01
C ALA A 173 -11.55 -1.34 21.45
N GLY A 174 -11.67 -2.35 20.56
CA GLY A 174 -12.93 -2.72 19.91
C GLY A 174 -13.51 -1.65 18.97
N THR A 175 -12.83 -0.52 18.84
CA THR A 175 -13.26 0.61 18.01
C THR A 175 -12.12 0.98 17.08
N TRP A 176 -12.34 0.81 15.78
CA TRP A 176 -11.46 1.33 14.76
C TRP A 176 -12.20 2.45 14.03
N ALA A 177 -11.77 3.67 14.27
CA ALA A 177 -12.41 4.85 13.71
C ALA A 177 -11.54 5.40 12.57
N TYR A 178 -11.79 4.95 11.34
CA TYR A 178 -11.66 5.85 10.20
C TYR A 178 -12.90 6.75 10.24
N SER A 179 -12.83 7.82 10.99
CA SER A 179 -13.87 8.85 10.93
C SER A 179 -13.66 9.63 9.63
N LEU A 180 -14.48 9.36 8.64
CA LEU A 180 -14.59 10.20 7.44
C LEU A 180 -15.10 11.60 7.80
N ASP A 181 -15.53 11.83 9.00
CA ASP A 181 -16.18 13.02 9.50
C ASP A 181 -15.23 14.06 10.13
N GLY A 182 -13.90 13.85 10.04
CA GLY A 182 -12.95 14.84 10.58
C GLY A 182 -13.02 15.06 12.11
N SER A 183 -13.88 14.33 12.81
CA SER A 183 -13.94 14.36 14.28
C SER A 183 -12.85 13.44 14.83
N ALA A 184 -11.64 13.99 14.94
CA ALA A 184 -10.51 13.39 15.62
C ALA A 184 -10.79 13.27 17.12
N THR A 185 -11.62 12.30 17.50
CA THR A 185 -11.74 11.89 18.89
C THR A 185 -10.59 10.93 19.20
N GLY A 186 -9.52 11.46 19.78
CA GLY A 186 -8.53 10.65 20.47
C GLY A 186 -7.06 10.90 20.16
N ALA A 187 -6.63 11.06 18.92
CA ALA A 187 -5.21 11.26 18.58
C ALA A 187 -4.80 12.74 18.54
N GLY A 188 -5.73 13.67 18.29
CA GLY A 188 -5.46 15.11 18.28
C GLY A 188 -5.41 15.75 19.67
N ALA A 189 -6.08 15.17 20.66
CA ALA A 189 -6.11 15.72 22.01
C ALA A 189 -4.76 15.60 22.74
N THR A 190 -3.95 14.59 22.44
CA THR A 190 -2.60 14.42 23.02
C THR A 190 -1.57 15.35 22.41
N MET A 191 -1.72 15.74 21.14
CA MET A 191 -0.80 16.71 20.49
C MET A 191 -1.09 18.15 20.92
N ALA A 192 -2.36 18.53 21.10
CA ALA A 192 -2.74 19.86 21.58
C ALA A 192 -2.30 20.09 23.05
N GLY A 193 -2.36 19.05 23.90
CA GLY A 193 -1.86 19.09 25.27
C GLY A 193 -0.34 19.23 25.36
N ALA A 194 0.41 18.61 24.44
CA ALA A 194 1.88 18.69 24.41
C ALA A 194 2.39 20.06 23.94
N THR A 195 1.63 20.74 23.09
CA THR A 195 2.00 22.09 22.61
C THR A 195 1.68 23.17 23.64
N ALA A 196 0.63 23.02 24.43
CA ALA A 196 0.29 23.94 25.52
C ALA A 196 1.28 23.86 26.71
N ALA A 197 1.85 22.68 26.97
CA ALA A 197 2.83 22.48 28.02
C ALA A 197 4.24 23.02 27.71
N ARG A 198 4.52 23.48 26.49
CA ARG A 198 5.81 24.06 26.06
C ARG A 198 5.83 25.59 25.97
N GLN A 199 4.74 26.27 26.29
CA GLN A 199 4.77 27.72 26.47
C GLN A 199 5.19 28.01 27.94
N GLY A 200 6.49 27.98 28.21
CA GLY A 200 7.08 28.57 29.39
C GLY A 200 6.82 30.09 29.41
N PRO A 201 6.90 30.73 30.59
CA PRO A 201 6.57 32.15 30.74
C PRO A 201 7.42 32.99 29.79
N SER A 202 6.77 33.86 29.05
CA SER A 202 7.40 34.80 28.11
C SER A 202 8.39 35.70 28.88
N LEU A 203 9.63 35.84 28.37
CA LEU A 203 10.71 36.65 28.91
C LEU A 203 10.42 38.19 28.96
N TRP A 204 9.19 38.61 28.84
CA TRP A 204 8.76 40.02 28.77
C TRP A 204 8.04 40.51 30.06
N GLN A 205 8.11 39.76 31.18
CA GLN A 205 7.55 40.21 32.45
C GLN A 205 8.66 40.39 33.51
N ILE A 206 9.69 41.16 33.20
CA ILE A 206 10.58 41.74 34.17
C ILE A 206 10.61 43.28 33.93
N HIS A 207 9.74 43.96 34.66
CA HIS A 207 9.91 45.34 35.11
C HIS A 207 9.32 45.45 36.50
#